data_699f681339677b8f37c2835edf41c578
#
_entry.id   699f681339677b8f37c2835edf41c578
#
_cell.length_a   1.000
_cell.length_b   1.000
_cell.length_c   1.000
_cell.angle_alpha   90.00
_cell.angle_beta   90.00
_cell.angle_gamma   90.00
#
_symmetry.space_group_name_H-M   'P 1'
#
loop_
_entity.id
_entity.type
_entity.pdbx_description
1 polymer ?
#
loop_
_entity_poly.entity_id
_entity_poly.type
_entity_poly.pdbx_seq_one_letter_code
_entity_poly.pdbx_strand_id
1 'polypeptide(L)'
;GQVIGGDNGDTHQWLGLQYGAIPDSNFRWKKANTPAAWDGVKETLNFGPSCVQRGSLINTSKRRKWGDMVGSEDCLYLNIWAPKMNPENLQTSAPMPVMLWIHGGSNVSGNADFYNPSALASEHQVIVVTINYRLGPFGWFRHPSIGRTSSDAVNASGNYGNIDTIQALEWVRSNISGFGGDPNNVTIFGESAGGYNVAALLSSPLAKGMFHKAIIQSGGIKPGDITHSESFLEENIPWKNYTSRELTNRLLILKKLA
;
A
#
# COMPACT_ATOMS: atom_id res chain seq x y z
N GLY A 1 -17.93 -5.34 -10.91
CA GLY A 1 -18.37 -4.02 -11.36
C GLY A 1 -17.43 -3.41 -12.37
N GLN A 2 -17.86 -2.31 -12.96
CA GLN A 2 -17.07 -1.52 -13.89
C GLN A 2 -16.57 -0.24 -13.20
N VAL A 3 -15.56 0.41 -13.79
CA VAL A 3 -15.05 1.69 -13.31
C VAL A 3 -14.94 2.68 -14.47
N ILE A 4 -15.18 3.96 -14.17
CA ILE A 4 -14.91 5.06 -15.09
C ILE A 4 -13.81 5.93 -14.50
N GLY A 5 -12.76 6.17 -15.28
CA GLY A 5 -11.65 7.04 -14.93
C GLY A 5 -11.78 8.43 -15.52
N GLY A 6 -10.77 9.24 -15.28
CA GLY A 6 -10.61 10.60 -15.81
C GLY A 6 -9.51 10.68 -16.88
N ASP A 7 -9.45 11.84 -17.50
CA ASP A 7 -8.40 12.26 -18.42
C ASP A 7 -7.65 13.45 -17.80
N ASN A 8 -6.33 13.38 -17.71
CA ASN A 8 -5.50 14.47 -17.19
C ASN A 8 -4.66 15.18 -18.29
N GLY A 9 -5.00 15.00 -19.55
CA GLY A 9 -4.27 15.57 -20.68
C GLY A 9 -3.27 14.58 -21.30
N ASP A 10 -2.41 13.95 -20.51
CA ASP A 10 -1.35 13.07 -21.01
C ASP A 10 -1.69 11.59 -20.87
N THR A 11 -2.52 11.24 -19.90
CA THR A 11 -2.89 9.86 -19.58
C THR A 11 -4.38 9.73 -19.24
N HIS A 12 -4.92 8.54 -19.40
CA HIS A 12 -6.09 8.12 -18.65
C HIS A 12 -5.70 7.77 -17.23
N GLN A 13 -6.55 8.11 -16.25
CA GLN A 13 -6.28 7.84 -14.84
C GLN A 13 -7.50 7.28 -14.14
N TRP A 14 -7.27 6.34 -13.23
CA TRP A 14 -8.27 5.82 -12.31
C TRP A 14 -7.73 5.97 -10.89
N LEU A 15 -8.40 6.75 -10.08
CA LEU A 15 -7.95 7.14 -8.75
C LEU A 15 -8.84 6.53 -7.67
N GLY A 16 -8.23 6.08 -6.57
CA GLY A 16 -8.95 5.57 -5.42
C GLY A 16 -9.63 4.22 -5.64
N LEU A 17 -8.99 3.32 -6.37
CA LEU A 17 -9.43 1.94 -6.51
C LEU A 17 -9.06 1.16 -5.24
N GLN A 18 -10.05 0.64 -4.53
CA GLN A 18 -9.83 -0.14 -3.32
C GLN A 18 -9.32 -1.54 -3.67
N TYR A 19 -8.13 -1.90 -3.17
CA TYR A 19 -7.54 -3.22 -3.36
C TYR A 19 -7.59 -4.11 -2.11
N GLY A 20 -7.81 -3.50 -0.95
CA GLY A 20 -7.96 -4.17 0.34
C GLY A 20 -9.00 -3.47 1.22
N ALA A 21 -9.77 -4.23 1.96
CA ALA A 21 -10.78 -3.72 2.87
C ALA A 21 -10.44 -4.06 4.32
N ILE A 22 -10.50 -3.06 5.18
CA ILE A 22 -10.39 -3.19 6.64
C ILE A 22 -11.74 -2.73 7.21
N PRO A 23 -12.71 -3.66 7.35
CA PRO A 23 -14.11 -3.30 7.65
C PRO A 23 -14.29 -2.62 9.00
N ASP A 24 -13.46 -2.97 9.98
CA ASP A 24 -13.51 -2.42 11.33
C ASP A 24 -12.20 -2.66 12.10
N SER A 25 -12.12 -2.15 13.33
CA SER A 25 -10.95 -2.32 14.21
C SER A 25 -10.62 -3.78 14.58
N ASN A 26 -11.51 -4.76 14.32
CA ASN A 26 -11.23 -6.18 14.54
C ASN A 26 -10.30 -6.77 13.48
N PHE A 27 -10.16 -6.08 12.35
CA PHE A 27 -9.23 -6.42 11.27
C PHE A 27 -7.89 -5.70 11.38
N ARG A 28 -7.71 -4.85 12.38
CA ARG A 28 -6.39 -4.29 12.69
C ARG A 28 -5.42 -5.43 13.00
N TRP A 29 -4.20 -5.33 12.46
CA TRP A 29 -3.17 -6.37 12.59
C TRP A 29 -3.57 -7.75 12.02
N LYS A 30 -4.25 -7.73 10.90
CA LYS A 30 -4.55 -8.91 10.09
C LYS A 30 -4.37 -8.58 8.61
N LYS A 31 -4.29 -9.62 7.77
CA LYS A 31 -4.43 -9.45 6.33
C LYS A 31 -5.78 -8.79 6.05
N ALA A 32 -5.78 -7.78 5.17
CA ALA A 32 -7.02 -7.13 4.76
C ALA A 32 -7.90 -8.10 3.94
N ASN A 33 -9.20 -7.88 3.98
CA ASN A 33 -10.14 -8.62 3.16
C ASN A 33 -10.06 -8.16 1.69
N THR A 34 -10.44 -9.03 0.77
CA THR A 34 -10.76 -8.60 -0.58
C THR A 34 -11.97 -7.67 -0.52
N PRO A 35 -11.92 -6.50 -1.20
CA PRO A 35 -13.08 -5.61 -1.26
C PRO A 35 -14.31 -6.29 -1.84
N ALA A 36 -15.48 -5.90 -1.34
CA ALA A 36 -16.74 -6.42 -1.88
C ALA A 36 -16.90 -6.03 -3.36
N ALA A 37 -17.40 -6.96 -4.15
CA ALA A 37 -17.82 -6.67 -5.52
C ALA A 37 -19.00 -5.67 -5.49
N TRP A 38 -19.13 -4.89 -6.55
CA TRP A 38 -20.24 -3.94 -6.74
C TRP A 38 -20.91 -4.15 -8.09
N ASP A 39 -22.14 -3.71 -8.21
CA ASP A 39 -22.88 -3.69 -9.47
C ASP A 39 -22.78 -2.30 -10.12
N GLY A 40 -22.86 -2.29 -11.46
CA GLY A 40 -22.81 -1.06 -12.25
C GLY A 40 -21.43 -0.44 -12.36
N VAL A 41 -21.41 0.88 -12.60
CA VAL A 41 -20.20 1.68 -12.86
C VAL A 41 -19.89 2.56 -11.65
N LYS A 42 -18.64 2.51 -11.19
CA LYS A 42 -18.13 3.34 -10.10
C LYS A 42 -17.18 4.40 -10.67
N GLU A 43 -17.36 5.65 -10.28
CA GLU A 43 -16.42 6.72 -10.59
C GLU A 43 -15.14 6.58 -9.77
N THR A 44 -13.99 6.72 -10.44
CA THR A 44 -12.65 6.65 -9.83
C THR A 44 -11.86 7.90 -10.19
N LEU A 45 -12.41 9.05 -9.82
CA LEU A 45 -11.92 10.39 -10.17
C LEU A 45 -11.14 11.06 -9.02
N ASN A 46 -11.19 10.48 -7.82
CA ASN A 46 -10.57 11.04 -6.63
C ASN A 46 -9.69 10.01 -5.95
N PHE A 47 -8.58 10.46 -5.37
CA PHE A 47 -7.72 9.62 -4.54
C PHE A 47 -8.48 9.09 -3.33
N GLY A 48 -8.18 7.86 -2.93
CA GLY A 48 -8.59 7.31 -1.65
C GLY A 48 -7.86 7.99 -0.47
N PRO A 49 -8.35 7.81 0.76
CA PRO A 49 -7.71 8.38 1.94
C PRO A 49 -6.30 7.81 2.14
N SER A 50 -5.37 8.65 2.63
CA SER A 50 -4.06 8.20 3.10
C SER A 50 -4.21 7.31 4.33
N CYS A 51 -3.23 6.43 4.58
CA CYS A 51 -3.20 5.64 5.80
C CYS A 51 -2.88 6.49 7.03
N VAL A 52 -3.32 6.03 8.20
CA VAL A 52 -3.12 6.73 9.48
C VAL A 52 -1.65 7.03 9.71
N GLN A 53 -1.34 8.30 9.94
CA GLN A 53 0.02 8.81 10.10
C GLN A 53 0.01 10.18 10.80
N ARG A 54 1.19 10.66 11.22
CA ARG A 54 1.31 12.05 11.65
C ARG A 54 1.34 13.00 10.46
N GLY A 55 0.63 14.10 10.55
CA GLY A 55 0.65 15.17 9.55
C GLY A 55 2.07 15.73 9.38
N SER A 56 2.52 15.84 8.12
CA SER A 56 3.83 16.36 7.72
C SER A 56 3.74 17.09 6.39
N LEU A 57 4.81 17.72 5.94
CA LEU A 57 4.89 18.35 4.62
C LEU A 57 4.67 17.37 3.47
N ILE A 58 4.88 16.08 3.71
CA ILE A 58 4.79 15.03 2.69
C ILE A 58 3.34 14.53 2.53
N ASN A 59 2.48 14.72 3.54
CA ASN A 59 1.07 14.36 3.45
C ASN A 59 0.23 15.63 3.39
N THR A 60 -0.16 16.01 2.23
CA THR A 60 -0.64 17.30 1.73
C THR A 60 -1.90 17.88 2.34
N SER A 61 -2.27 17.57 3.56
CA SER A 61 -3.37 18.28 4.21
C SER A 61 -2.95 19.72 4.57
N LYS A 62 -3.05 20.63 3.62
CA LYS A 62 -2.76 22.08 3.77
C LYS A 62 -3.48 22.78 4.93
N ARG A 63 -4.35 22.11 5.67
CA ARG A 63 -5.19 22.65 6.75
C ARG A 63 -4.92 22.10 8.14
N ARG A 64 -4.02 21.11 8.31
CA ARG A 64 -3.76 20.51 9.61
C ARG A 64 -2.40 20.91 10.18
N LYS A 65 -2.37 21.12 11.49
CA LYS A 65 -1.13 21.44 12.22
C LYS A 65 -0.17 20.25 12.16
N TRP A 66 1.10 20.54 12.12
CA TRP A 66 2.17 19.56 12.20
C TRP A 66 2.02 18.71 13.47
N GLY A 67 2.09 17.41 13.34
CA GLY A 67 2.00 16.47 14.45
C GLY A 67 0.61 15.92 14.73
N ASP A 68 -0.44 16.49 14.15
CA ASP A 68 -1.80 15.92 14.26
C ASP A 68 -1.87 14.56 13.55
N MET A 69 -2.74 13.67 14.05
CA MET A 69 -3.03 12.42 13.35
C MET A 69 -3.92 12.70 12.14
N VAL A 70 -3.56 12.15 11.01
CA VAL A 70 -4.28 12.27 9.73
C VAL A 70 -4.46 10.89 9.09
N GLY A 71 -5.34 10.81 8.08
CA GLY A 71 -5.59 9.57 7.35
C GLY A 71 -6.71 8.72 7.96
N SER A 72 -6.84 7.52 7.44
CA SER A 72 -7.88 6.55 7.81
C SER A 72 -7.27 5.16 7.93
N GLU A 73 -7.90 4.26 8.69
CA GLU A 73 -7.57 2.83 8.63
C GLU A 73 -8.12 2.19 7.34
N ASP A 74 -9.23 2.70 6.80
CA ASP A 74 -9.68 2.38 5.45
C ASP A 74 -8.87 3.20 4.44
N CYS A 75 -7.72 2.68 4.06
CA CYS A 75 -6.72 3.39 3.25
C CYS A 75 -6.08 2.54 2.14
N LEU A 76 -6.48 1.28 1.99
CA LEU A 76 -5.86 0.36 1.04
C LEU A 76 -6.39 0.59 -0.37
N TYR A 77 -5.95 1.70 -0.96
CA TYR A 77 -6.32 2.17 -2.28
C TYR A 77 -5.10 2.24 -3.19
N LEU A 78 -5.34 2.05 -4.47
CA LEU A 78 -4.37 2.22 -5.54
C LEU A 78 -4.89 3.20 -6.59
N ASN A 79 -3.99 3.69 -7.39
CA ASN A 79 -4.28 4.56 -8.52
C ASN A 79 -3.55 4.05 -9.75
N ILE A 80 -4.11 4.26 -10.92
CA ILE A 80 -3.58 3.78 -12.20
C ILE A 80 -3.48 4.95 -13.17
N TRP A 81 -2.36 5.04 -13.86
CA TRP A 81 -2.16 5.91 -15.02
C TRP A 81 -1.78 5.05 -16.21
N ALA A 82 -2.50 5.22 -17.30
CA ALA A 82 -2.23 4.55 -18.57
C ALA A 82 -2.02 5.59 -19.68
N PRO A 83 -1.11 5.37 -20.62
CA PRO A 83 -0.99 6.19 -21.82
C PRO A 83 -2.33 6.34 -22.50
N LYS A 84 -2.55 7.47 -23.18
CA LYS A 84 -3.73 7.61 -24.02
C LYS A 84 -3.68 6.61 -25.17
N MET A 85 -4.70 5.80 -25.25
CA MET A 85 -4.90 4.85 -26.34
C MET A 85 -6.06 5.28 -27.21
N ASN A 86 -5.88 5.21 -28.51
CA ASN A 86 -7.01 5.34 -29.42
C ASN A 86 -8.00 4.20 -29.16
N PRO A 87 -9.30 4.47 -28.99
CA PRO A 87 -10.32 3.43 -28.79
C PRO A 87 -10.27 2.32 -29.83
N GLU A 88 -9.92 2.66 -31.07
CA GLU A 88 -9.78 1.72 -32.19
C GLU A 88 -8.62 0.73 -32.00
N ASN A 89 -7.62 1.08 -31.21
CA ASN A 89 -6.43 0.27 -30.96
C ASN A 89 -6.51 -0.56 -29.68
N LEU A 90 -7.49 -0.32 -28.82
CA LEU A 90 -7.62 -0.99 -27.51
C LEU A 90 -7.73 -2.53 -27.63
N GLN A 91 -8.31 -3.04 -28.72
CA GLN A 91 -8.49 -4.48 -28.95
C GLN A 91 -7.33 -5.13 -29.68
N THR A 92 -6.47 -4.35 -30.32
CA THR A 92 -5.38 -4.84 -31.20
C THR A 92 -3.98 -4.54 -30.66
N SER A 93 -3.86 -3.63 -29.69
CA SER A 93 -2.58 -3.29 -29.07
C SER A 93 -2.07 -4.39 -28.15
N ALA A 94 -0.78 -4.66 -28.18
CA ALA A 94 -0.14 -5.54 -27.21
C ALA A 94 -0.32 -4.97 -25.78
N PRO A 95 -0.53 -5.81 -24.76
CA PRO A 95 -0.63 -5.36 -23.38
C PRO A 95 0.63 -4.62 -22.93
N MET A 96 0.46 -3.51 -22.22
CA MET A 96 1.56 -2.64 -21.80
C MET A 96 2.26 -3.17 -20.53
N PRO A 97 3.58 -2.96 -20.39
CA PRO A 97 4.28 -3.23 -19.14
C PRO A 97 3.65 -2.46 -17.98
N VAL A 98 3.66 -3.04 -16.80
CA VAL A 98 3.11 -2.47 -15.57
C VAL A 98 4.24 -2.14 -14.60
N MET A 99 4.22 -0.95 -14.02
CA MET A 99 5.14 -0.52 -12.98
C MET A 99 4.35 -0.18 -11.71
N LEU A 100 4.59 -0.92 -10.61
CA LEU A 100 3.93 -0.68 -9.32
C LEU A 100 4.89 0.07 -8.39
N TRP A 101 4.50 1.29 -8.02
CA TRP A 101 5.24 2.17 -7.12
C TRP A 101 4.90 1.94 -5.66
N ILE A 102 5.93 1.74 -4.84
CA ILE A 102 5.85 1.64 -3.39
C ILE A 102 6.56 2.86 -2.81
N HIS A 103 5.78 3.76 -2.18
CA HIS A 103 6.33 5.02 -1.68
C HIS A 103 7.25 4.84 -0.46
N GLY A 104 8.13 5.82 -0.24
CA GLY A 104 8.98 5.90 0.94
C GLY A 104 8.29 6.52 2.16
N GLY A 105 9.06 7.09 3.06
CA GLY A 105 8.59 7.76 4.28
C GLY A 105 8.76 6.91 5.53
N SER A 106 9.85 6.13 5.60
CA SER A 106 10.27 5.35 6.77
C SER A 106 9.21 4.36 7.28
N ASN A 107 8.26 3.97 6.42
CA ASN A 107 7.10 3.15 6.78
C ASN A 107 6.19 3.76 7.87
N VAL A 108 6.32 5.06 8.15
CA VAL A 108 5.52 5.78 9.15
C VAL A 108 4.74 6.95 8.56
N SER A 109 5.08 7.37 7.34
CA SER A 109 4.41 8.46 6.61
C SER A 109 4.47 8.22 5.11
N GLY A 110 3.71 9.01 4.36
CA GLY A 110 3.65 8.95 2.90
C GLY A 110 2.28 8.53 2.39
N ASN A 111 2.06 8.70 1.11
CA ASN A 111 0.84 8.31 0.41
C ASN A 111 1.08 8.22 -1.10
N ALA A 112 0.15 7.59 -1.79
CA ALA A 112 0.20 7.38 -3.23
C ALA A 112 -0.16 8.64 -4.04
N ASP A 113 -0.90 9.58 -3.47
CA ASP A 113 -1.37 10.80 -4.14
C ASP A 113 -0.30 11.89 -4.25
N PHE A 114 0.82 11.72 -3.54
CA PHE A 114 1.97 12.62 -3.63
C PHE A 114 2.69 12.52 -4.99
N TYR A 115 2.53 11.40 -5.68
CA TYR A 115 3.24 11.10 -6.91
C TYR A 115 2.32 11.23 -8.12
N ASN A 116 2.75 12.00 -9.13
CA ASN A 116 2.10 12.07 -10.43
C ASN A 116 2.98 11.40 -11.49
N PRO A 117 2.71 10.14 -11.85
CA PRO A 117 3.52 9.41 -12.83
C PRO A 117 3.06 9.58 -14.28
N SER A 118 2.25 10.60 -14.60
CA SER A 118 1.70 10.79 -15.95
C SER A 118 2.78 10.85 -17.03
N ALA A 119 3.87 11.61 -16.80
CA ALA A 119 4.99 11.69 -17.74
C ALA A 119 5.65 10.33 -17.95
N LEU A 120 5.94 9.59 -16.86
CA LEU A 120 6.50 8.24 -16.94
C LEU A 120 5.60 7.30 -17.75
N ALA A 121 4.30 7.36 -17.53
CA ALA A 121 3.34 6.52 -18.22
C ALA A 121 3.26 6.87 -19.72
N SER A 122 3.06 8.15 -20.05
CA SER A 122 2.85 8.61 -21.43
C SER A 122 4.11 8.50 -22.29
N GLU A 123 5.27 8.92 -21.77
CA GLU A 123 6.52 8.93 -22.55
C GLU A 123 7.10 7.54 -22.79
N HIS A 124 6.92 6.63 -21.84
CA HIS A 124 7.50 5.28 -21.91
C HIS A 124 6.50 4.17 -22.24
N GLN A 125 5.24 4.54 -22.52
CA GLN A 125 4.17 3.60 -22.88
C GLN A 125 4.04 2.44 -21.88
N VAL A 126 3.99 2.80 -20.57
CA VAL A 126 3.85 1.87 -19.46
C VAL A 126 2.63 2.25 -18.60
N ILE A 127 2.00 1.27 -18.00
CA ILE A 127 0.99 1.52 -16.97
C ILE A 127 1.70 1.69 -15.64
N VAL A 128 1.43 2.80 -14.94
CA VAL A 128 1.97 3.02 -13.61
C VAL A 128 0.84 2.89 -12.58
N VAL A 129 1.09 2.09 -11.56
CA VAL A 129 0.21 1.89 -10.41
C VAL A 129 0.90 2.46 -9.16
N THR A 130 0.24 3.33 -8.41
CA THR A 130 0.71 3.76 -7.09
C THR A 130 -0.20 3.21 -6.01
N ILE A 131 0.34 2.84 -4.86
CA ILE A 131 -0.41 2.20 -3.77
C ILE A 131 -0.22 2.93 -2.45
N ASN A 132 -1.28 2.99 -1.64
CA ASN A 132 -1.16 3.17 -0.21
C ASN A 132 -0.95 1.80 0.45
N TYR A 133 -0.28 1.76 1.58
CA TYR A 133 -0.14 0.58 2.44
C TYR A 133 -0.11 1.04 3.91
N ARG A 134 -0.53 0.20 4.84
CA ARG A 134 -0.59 0.56 6.26
C ARG A 134 0.78 0.98 6.78
N LEU A 135 0.80 2.01 7.64
CA LEU A 135 1.99 2.69 8.13
C LEU A 135 2.13 2.55 9.65
N GLY A 136 3.36 2.78 10.14
CA GLY A 136 3.67 2.78 11.56
C GLY A 136 3.17 1.52 12.27
N PRO A 137 2.57 1.65 13.47
CA PRO A 137 2.11 0.49 14.24
C PRO A 137 0.92 -0.24 13.60
N PHE A 138 0.25 0.32 12.60
CA PHE A 138 -0.79 -0.37 11.84
C PHE A 138 -0.22 -1.30 10.78
N GLY A 139 0.95 -0.97 10.23
CA GLY A 139 1.63 -1.73 9.19
C GLY A 139 2.73 -2.66 9.72
N TRP A 140 3.43 -2.23 10.76
CA TRP A 140 4.54 -2.99 11.36
C TRP A 140 4.39 -3.01 12.87
N PHE A 141 3.77 -4.04 13.38
CA PHE A 141 3.60 -4.23 14.80
C PHE A 141 3.50 -5.71 15.15
N ARG A 142 4.36 -6.16 16.05
CA ARG A 142 4.35 -7.52 16.55
C ARG A 142 4.19 -7.53 18.08
N HIS A 143 3.28 -8.35 18.56
CA HIS A 143 3.09 -8.59 19.97
C HIS A 143 2.74 -10.06 20.21
N PRO A 144 3.30 -10.72 21.26
CA PRO A 144 3.07 -12.14 21.52
C PRO A 144 1.59 -12.52 21.63
N SER A 145 0.77 -11.63 22.20
CA SER A 145 -0.67 -11.89 22.35
C SER A 145 -1.42 -11.90 21.03
N ILE A 146 -0.95 -11.17 20.00
CA ILE A 146 -1.54 -11.19 18.65
C ILE A 146 -1.11 -12.47 17.93
N GLY A 147 0.17 -12.81 18.00
CA GLY A 147 0.70 -14.02 17.37
C GLY A 147 0.15 -15.32 17.94
N ARG A 148 -0.09 -15.39 19.27
CA ARG A 148 -0.63 -16.58 19.93
C ARG A 148 -2.09 -16.83 19.65
N THR A 149 -2.86 -15.80 19.31
CA THR A 149 -4.29 -15.93 19.01
C THR A 149 -4.57 -16.21 17.55
N SER A 150 -3.56 -16.15 16.69
CA SER A 150 -3.69 -16.40 15.24
C SER A 150 -3.11 -17.77 14.90
N SER A 151 -3.93 -18.64 14.33
CA SER A 151 -3.48 -19.88 13.70
C SER A 151 -2.84 -19.63 12.31
N ASP A 152 -2.93 -18.41 11.79
CA ASP A 152 -2.40 -18.00 10.50
C ASP A 152 -1.05 -17.28 10.69
N ALA A 153 0.01 -17.87 10.14
CA ALA A 153 1.36 -17.32 10.19
C ALA A 153 1.47 -15.92 9.54
N VAL A 154 0.64 -15.61 8.54
CA VAL A 154 0.59 -14.31 7.89
C VAL A 154 0.09 -13.26 8.88
N ASN A 155 -1.01 -13.54 9.56
CA ASN A 155 -1.57 -12.66 10.59
C ASN A 155 -0.69 -12.57 11.86
N ALA A 156 0.16 -13.56 12.09
CA ALA A 156 1.12 -13.55 13.20
C ALA A 156 2.43 -12.83 12.87
N SER A 157 2.66 -12.45 11.62
CA SER A 157 3.97 -11.97 11.14
C SER A 157 4.37 -10.59 11.67
N GLY A 158 3.41 -9.70 11.90
CA GLY A 158 3.68 -8.30 12.22
C GLY A 158 4.05 -7.42 11.02
N ASN A 159 4.04 -7.95 9.79
CA ASN A 159 4.48 -7.27 8.56
C ASN A 159 3.28 -6.87 7.67
N TYR A 160 2.26 -6.27 8.26
CA TYR A 160 0.98 -6.00 7.56
C TYR A 160 1.12 -5.05 6.38
N GLY A 161 2.04 -4.06 6.44
CA GLY A 161 2.32 -3.18 5.30
C GLY A 161 2.90 -3.92 4.08
N ASN A 162 3.77 -4.91 4.31
CA ASN A 162 4.25 -5.78 3.22
C ASN A 162 3.15 -6.71 2.71
N ILE A 163 2.29 -7.21 3.61
CA ILE A 163 1.13 -8.04 3.23
C ILE A 163 0.14 -7.22 2.39
N ASP A 164 -0.07 -5.95 2.71
CA ASP A 164 -0.90 -5.04 1.92
C ASP A 164 -0.32 -4.87 0.50
N THR A 165 1.00 -4.71 0.38
CA THR A 165 1.67 -4.62 -0.93
C THR A 165 1.51 -5.91 -1.74
N ILE A 166 1.60 -7.08 -1.10
CA ILE A 166 1.32 -8.37 -1.75
C ILE A 166 -0.13 -8.42 -2.23
N GLN A 167 -1.07 -7.96 -1.44
CA GLN A 167 -2.48 -7.90 -1.83
C GLN A 167 -2.73 -6.94 -2.99
N ALA A 168 -2.02 -5.81 -3.06
CA ALA A 168 -2.05 -4.92 -4.21
C ALA A 168 -1.52 -5.61 -5.48
N LEU A 169 -0.46 -6.43 -5.36
CA LEU A 169 0.03 -7.24 -6.47
C LEU A 169 -0.96 -8.34 -6.89
N GLU A 170 -1.66 -8.97 -5.95
CA GLU A 170 -2.77 -9.90 -6.23
C GLU A 170 -3.87 -9.20 -7.04
N TRP A 171 -4.20 -7.96 -6.63
CA TRP A 171 -5.18 -7.13 -7.34
C TRP A 171 -4.72 -6.79 -8.76
N VAL A 172 -3.46 -6.36 -8.93
CA VAL A 172 -2.86 -6.05 -10.24
C VAL A 172 -2.93 -7.28 -11.14
N ARG A 173 -2.49 -8.44 -10.67
CA ARG A 173 -2.53 -9.68 -11.45
C ARG A 173 -3.94 -10.03 -11.93
N SER A 174 -4.95 -9.75 -11.13
CA SER A 174 -6.33 -10.11 -11.44
C SER A 174 -7.09 -9.09 -12.30
N ASN A 175 -6.66 -7.82 -12.30
CA ASN A 175 -7.48 -6.74 -12.85
C ASN A 175 -6.78 -5.88 -13.89
N ILE A 176 -5.44 -5.82 -13.92
CA ILE A 176 -4.70 -4.81 -14.70
C ILE A 176 -4.90 -4.95 -16.21
N SER A 177 -5.26 -6.13 -16.68
CA SER A 177 -5.60 -6.35 -18.09
C SER A 177 -6.82 -5.53 -18.54
N GLY A 178 -7.76 -5.25 -17.63
CA GLY A 178 -8.89 -4.37 -17.89
C GLY A 178 -8.52 -2.91 -18.14
N PHE A 179 -7.28 -2.54 -17.80
CA PHE A 179 -6.68 -1.21 -18.00
C PHE A 179 -5.61 -1.22 -19.10
N GLY A 180 -5.50 -2.31 -19.86
CA GLY A 180 -4.52 -2.48 -20.94
C GLY A 180 -3.14 -2.96 -20.49
N GLY A 181 -2.97 -3.38 -19.24
CA GLY A 181 -1.70 -3.83 -18.67
C GLY A 181 -1.45 -5.33 -18.82
N ASP A 182 -0.18 -5.71 -18.91
CA ASP A 182 0.26 -7.09 -18.92
C ASP A 182 0.54 -7.59 -17.49
N PRO A 183 -0.29 -8.46 -16.93
CA PRO A 183 -0.06 -9.02 -15.60
C PRO A 183 1.19 -9.92 -15.55
N ASN A 184 1.73 -10.32 -16.69
CA ASN A 184 2.95 -11.13 -16.82
C ASN A 184 4.21 -10.27 -17.06
N ASN A 185 4.09 -8.94 -17.01
CA ASN A 185 5.21 -8.02 -17.17
C ASN A 185 5.14 -6.89 -16.13
N VAL A 186 5.17 -7.25 -14.85
CA VAL A 186 5.07 -6.34 -13.71
C VAL A 186 6.44 -6.06 -13.14
N THR A 187 6.79 -4.78 -13.03
CA THR A 187 7.97 -4.27 -12.33
C THR A 187 7.53 -3.61 -11.03
N ILE A 188 8.06 -4.04 -9.90
CA ILE A 188 7.91 -3.32 -8.63
C ILE A 188 9.06 -2.34 -8.47
N PHE A 189 8.78 -1.12 -7.99
CA PHE A 189 9.83 -0.15 -7.72
C PHE A 189 9.46 0.74 -6.54
N GLY A 190 10.47 1.21 -5.82
CA GLY A 190 10.25 2.02 -4.63
C GLY A 190 11.53 2.70 -4.15
N GLU A 191 11.35 3.80 -3.42
CA GLU A 191 12.43 4.60 -2.88
C GLU A 191 12.43 4.58 -1.36
N SER A 192 13.63 4.65 -0.75
CA SER A 192 13.82 4.66 0.70
C SER A 192 13.11 3.48 1.37
N ALA A 193 12.16 3.70 2.27
CA ALA A 193 11.36 2.63 2.87
C ALA A 193 10.64 1.78 1.81
N GLY A 194 10.16 2.38 0.70
CA GLY A 194 9.61 1.65 -0.43
C GLY A 194 10.63 0.73 -1.09
N GLY A 195 11.89 1.16 -1.20
CA GLY A 195 12.99 0.31 -1.67
C GLY A 195 13.29 -0.86 -0.73
N TYR A 196 13.21 -0.65 0.60
CA TYR A 196 13.31 -1.75 1.58
C TYR A 196 12.13 -2.73 1.46
N ASN A 197 10.92 -2.22 1.20
CA ASN A 197 9.75 -3.05 0.98
C ASN A 197 9.88 -3.87 -0.32
N VAL A 198 10.42 -3.29 -1.41
CA VAL A 198 10.78 -4.05 -2.63
C VAL A 198 11.74 -5.18 -2.31
N ALA A 199 12.79 -4.92 -1.52
CA ALA A 199 13.76 -5.95 -1.11
C ALA A 199 13.11 -7.05 -0.26
N ALA A 200 12.18 -6.69 0.63
CA ALA A 200 11.40 -7.65 1.41
C ALA A 200 10.53 -8.54 0.52
N LEU A 201 9.89 -7.97 -0.52
CA LEU A 201 9.08 -8.73 -1.49
C LEU A 201 9.92 -9.72 -2.30
N LEU A 202 11.14 -9.34 -2.71
CA LEU A 202 12.09 -10.24 -3.39
C LEU A 202 12.43 -11.47 -2.54
N SER A 203 12.44 -11.31 -1.22
CA SER A 203 12.76 -12.37 -0.27
C SER A 203 11.53 -13.14 0.21
N SER A 204 10.31 -12.67 -0.10
CA SER A 204 9.06 -13.23 0.41
C SER A 204 8.54 -14.36 -0.50
N PRO A 205 8.37 -15.58 0.01
CA PRO A 205 7.72 -16.65 -0.76
C PRO A 205 6.26 -16.33 -1.12
N LEU A 206 5.59 -15.46 -0.36
CA LEU A 206 4.21 -15.03 -0.63
C LEU A 206 4.11 -14.14 -1.89
N ALA A 207 5.18 -13.46 -2.27
CA ALA A 207 5.22 -12.60 -3.45
C ALA A 207 5.71 -13.32 -4.72
N LYS A 208 6.04 -14.63 -4.60
CA LYS A 208 6.57 -15.42 -5.71
C LYS A 208 5.60 -15.45 -6.89
N GLY A 209 6.10 -15.04 -8.08
CA GLY A 209 5.33 -15.04 -9.32
C GLY A 209 4.30 -13.90 -9.44
N MET A 210 4.34 -12.89 -8.54
CA MET A 210 3.46 -11.72 -8.60
C MET A 210 4.10 -10.54 -9.33
N PHE A 211 5.41 -10.55 -9.51
CA PHE A 211 6.16 -9.56 -10.28
C PHE A 211 7.34 -10.22 -11.01
N HIS A 212 7.91 -9.53 -11.97
CA HIS A 212 8.90 -10.05 -12.91
C HIS A 212 10.23 -9.29 -12.83
N LYS A 213 10.18 -8.03 -12.42
CA LYS A 213 11.33 -7.14 -12.30
C LYS A 213 11.20 -6.28 -11.04
N ALA A 214 12.33 -5.83 -10.53
CA ALA A 214 12.36 -4.98 -9.33
C ALA A 214 13.43 -3.89 -9.49
N ILE A 215 13.09 -2.67 -9.01
CA ILE A 215 14.00 -1.54 -8.93
C ILE A 215 14.03 -1.05 -7.49
N ILE A 216 15.18 -1.07 -6.86
CA ILE A 216 15.40 -0.62 -5.48
C ILE A 216 16.15 0.70 -5.52
N GLN A 217 15.51 1.77 -5.07
CA GLN A 217 16.11 3.10 -4.99
C GLN A 217 16.35 3.46 -3.52
N SER A 218 17.61 3.68 -3.14
CA SER A 218 17.99 4.05 -1.76
C SER A 218 17.45 3.08 -0.70
N GLY A 219 17.34 1.80 -1.03
CA GLY A 219 16.83 0.72 -0.17
C GLY A 219 17.83 -0.43 -0.08
N GLY A 220 17.43 -1.50 0.60
CA GLY A 220 18.25 -2.70 0.75
C GLY A 220 17.57 -3.78 1.58
N ILE A 221 18.30 -4.87 1.87
CA ILE A 221 17.83 -5.92 2.78
C ILE A 221 18.28 -5.58 4.18
N LYS A 222 17.30 -5.44 5.09
CA LYS A 222 17.57 -5.21 6.51
C LYS A 222 16.72 -6.20 7.32
N PRO A 223 17.25 -7.41 7.58
CA PRO A 223 16.52 -8.40 8.36
C PRO A 223 16.32 -7.91 9.79
N GLY A 224 15.13 -8.12 10.33
CA GLY A 224 14.79 -7.89 11.72
C GLY A 224 14.64 -9.23 12.46
N ASP A 225 15.13 -9.29 13.69
CA ASP A 225 14.90 -10.43 14.58
C ASP A 225 13.52 -10.31 15.24
N ILE A 226 12.81 -11.43 15.34
CA ILE A 226 11.50 -11.52 16.00
C ILE A 226 11.61 -11.11 17.48
N THR A 227 12.64 -11.59 18.18
CA THR A 227 12.87 -11.27 19.60
C THR A 227 13.06 -9.76 19.77
N HIS A 228 13.86 -9.15 18.90
CA HIS A 228 14.05 -7.71 18.89
C HIS A 228 12.75 -6.96 18.61
N SER A 229 11.95 -7.43 17.63
CA SER A 229 10.67 -6.81 17.29
C SER A 229 9.63 -6.90 18.42
N GLU A 230 9.68 -7.94 19.22
CA GLU A 230 8.79 -8.14 20.39
C GLU A 230 9.30 -7.42 21.66
N SER A 231 10.61 -7.26 21.81
CA SER A 231 11.26 -6.55 22.91
C SER A 231 11.50 -5.07 22.61
N PHE A 232 11.25 -4.67 21.38
CA PHE A 232 11.50 -3.34 20.86
C PHE A 232 10.81 -2.30 21.71
N LEU A 233 11.55 -1.57 22.56
CA LEU A 233 11.12 -0.28 23.04
C LEU A 233 11.96 0.34 24.15
N GLU A 234 13.11 -0.21 24.51
CA GLU A 234 13.89 0.42 25.57
C GLU A 234 14.88 1.48 25.08
N GLU A 235 15.23 1.51 23.79
CA GLU A 235 16.25 2.43 23.28
C GLU A 235 15.85 3.12 21.97
N ASN A 236 15.65 4.43 22.01
CA ASN A 236 15.77 5.36 20.86
C ASN A 236 14.58 5.61 19.92
N ILE A 237 13.34 5.65 20.40
CA ILE A 237 12.27 6.21 19.59
C ILE A 237 11.61 7.40 20.29
N PRO A 238 11.04 8.37 19.51
CA PRO A 238 10.31 9.51 20.09
C PRO A 238 9.09 9.15 20.97
N TRP A 239 8.72 7.88 21.00
CA TRP A 239 7.69 7.25 21.84
C TRP A 239 8.25 6.69 23.14
N LYS A 240 9.33 7.19 23.62
CA LYS A 240 10.24 6.71 24.67
C LYS A 240 9.62 6.19 25.98
N ASN A 241 8.31 6.27 26.15
CA ASN A 241 7.64 5.99 27.42
C ASN A 241 6.63 4.85 27.39
N TYR A 242 6.57 4.04 26.32
CA TYR A 242 5.61 2.94 26.26
C TYR A 242 6.23 1.68 25.67
N THR A 243 6.14 0.58 26.40
CA THR A 243 6.44 -0.75 25.89
C THR A 243 5.38 -1.18 24.85
N SER A 244 5.70 -2.11 23.95
CA SER A 244 4.70 -2.68 23.02
C SER A 244 3.47 -3.19 23.76
N ARG A 245 3.68 -3.72 24.98
CA ARG A 245 2.61 -4.18 25.86
C ARG A 245 1.72 -3.02 26.32
N GLU A 246 2.30 -1.89 26.72
CA GLU A 246 1.55 -0.71 27.16
C GLU A 246 0.83 -0.04 26.00
N LEU A 247 1.49 0.03 24.83
CA LEU A 247 0.85 0.54 23.60
C LEU A 247 -0.35 -0.33 23.21
N THR A 248 -0.19 -1.67 23.24
CA THR A 248 -1.27 -2.61 22.95
C THR A 248 -2.40 -2.47 23.97
N ASN A 249 -2.09 -2.37 25.25
CA ASN A 249 -3.11 -2.19 26.30
C ASN A 249 -3.86 -0.89 26.12
N ARG A 250 -3.21 0.22 25.76
CA ARG A 250 -3.87 1.50 25.49
C ARG A 250 -4.74 1.45 24.24
N LEU A 251 -4.25 0.82 23.15
CA LEU A 251 -5.04 0.64 21.92
C LEU A 251 -6.24 -0.28 22.15
N LEU A 252 -6.11 -1.31 23.01
CA LEU A 252 -7.21 -2.18 23.41
C LEU A 252 -8.21 -1.50 24.33
N ILE A 253 -7.76 -0.57 25.20
CA ILE A 253 -8.64 0.24 26.05
C ILE A 253 -9.46 1.21 25.19
N LEU A 254 -8.84 1.88 24.22
CA LEU A 254 -9.55 2.76 23.27
C LEU A 254 -10.60 1.99 22.45
N LYS A 255 -10.36 0.69 22.17
CA LYS A 255 -11.33 -0.19 21.54
C LYS A 255 -12.55 -0.52 22.41
N LYS A 256 -12.44 -0.45 23.73
CA LYS A 256 -13.57 -0.66 24.68
C LYS A 256 -14.38 0.61 24.93
N LEU A 257 -13.89 1.76 24.48
CA LEU A 257 -14.52 3.07 24.68
C LEU A 257 -15.13 3.64 23.37
N ALA A 258 -14.97 2.94 22.25
CA ALA A 258 -15.61 3.19 20.96
C ALA A 258 -16.66 2.13 20.66
#